data_ec3d3f4372ed00711fe1ef10f8aa8c53
#
_entry.id   ec3d3f4372ed00711fe1ef10f8aa8c53
#
_cell.length_a   1.000
_cell.length_b   1.000
_cell.length_c   1.000
_cell.angle_alpha   90.00
_cell.angle_beta   90.00
_cell.angle_gamma   90.00
#
_symmetry.space_group_name_H-M   'P 1'
#
loop_
_entity.id
_entity.type
_entity.pdbx_description
1 polymer ?
#
loop_
_entity_poly.entity_id
_entity_poly.type
_entity_poly.pdbx_seq_one_letter_code
_entity_poly.pdbx_strand_id
1 'polypeptide(L)'
;TYGLHGTPTTFTLEERLANLEGGTHCILTPSGLAAIAQVDLALLKTGDEVLIPDNAYAPNQSLALGELQNFGITHQRYDPLNVDDLAQRITSKTRLVWLEAAGSVTMEFPDLVAQVTLCKSHGVLCALDNTWGAGLAFNAFDLMPGQGAEPMGVDITIHALTKYPSGGGDVLMGSIITRNDALARTIKLSHMRLGTGV
;
A
#
# COMPACT_ATOMS: atom_id res chain seq x y z
N THR A 1 -16.41 11.46 21.10
CA THR A 1 -15.32 10.59 20.61
C THR A 1 -14.08 11.44 20.38
N TYR A 2 -12.92 11.00 20.80
CA TYR A 2 -11.66 11.70 20.55
C TYR A 2 -11.28 11.61 19.06
N GLY A 3 -10.96 12.75 18.42
CA GLY A 3 -10.78 12.82 16.98
C GLY A 3 -9.77 11.84 16.37
N LEU A 4 -8.69 11.50 17.11
CA LEU A 4 -7.71 10.51 16.67
C LEU A 4 -8.32 9.12 16.37
N HIS A 5 -9.42 8.77 17.02
CA HIS A 5 -10.11 7.52 16.78
C HIS A 5 -11.07 7.58 15.58
N GLY A 6 -11.30 8.78 15.07
CA GLY A 6 -12.24 9.06 13.99
C GLY A 6 -13.52 9.74 14.46
N THR A 7 -14.30 10.22 13.51
CA THR A 7 -15.59 10.88 13.69
C THR A 7 -16.62 10.20 12.79
N PRO A 8 -17.95 10.45 12.97
CA PRO A 8 -18.96 9.89 12.07
C PRO A 8 -18.68 10.20 10.58
N THR A 9 -18.13 11.37 10.27
CA THR A 9 -17.79 11.76 8.90
C THR A 9 -16.63 10.95 8.36
N THR A 10 -15.55 10.77 9.15
CA THR A 10 -14.39 9.97 8.72
C THR A 10 -14.76 8.49 8.59
N PHE A 11 -15.59 7.94 9.49
CA PHE A 11 -16.07 6.56 9.38
C PHE A 11 -16.90 6.33 8.11
N THR A 12 -17.77 7.28 7.75
CA THR A 12 -18.53 7.22 6.49
C THR A 12 -17.60 7.24 5.27
N LEU A 13 -16.57 8.07 5.30
CA LEU A 13 -15.58 8.12 4.21
C LEU A 13 -14.76 6.83 4.13
N GLU A 14 -14.28 6.32 5.27
CA GLU A 14 -13.56 5.03 5.35
C GLU A 14 -14.39 3.88 4.76
N GLU A 15 -15.66 3.78 5.12
CA GLU A 15 -16.57 2.76 4.58
C GLU A 15 -16.72 2.87 3.06
N ARG A 16 -16.94 4.07 2.55
CA ARG A 16 -17.12 4.31 1.10
C ARG A 16 -15.85 3.99 0.31
N LEU A 17 -14.68 4.39 0.81
CA LEU A 17 -13.40 4.10 0.16
C LEU A 17 -13.08 2.60 0.18
N ALA A 18 -13.32 1.92 1.32
CA ALA A 18 -13.15 0.47 1.40
C ALA A 18 -14.03 -0.24 0.35
N ASN A 19 -15.31 0.12 0.27
CA ASN A 19 -16.23 -0.45 -0.71
C ASN A 19 -15.82 -0.15 -2.15
N LEU A 20 -15.37 1.08 -2.44
CA LEU A 20 -14.94 1.49 -3.78
C LEU A 20 -13.75 0.64 -4.27
N GLU A 21 -12.77 0.40 -3.41
CA GLU A 21 -11.56 -0.36 -3.77
C GLU A 21 -11.72 -1.87 -3.58
N GLY A 22 -12.86 -2.33 -3.06
CA GLY A 22 -13.12 -3.75 -2.84
C GLY A 22 -12.48 -4.31 -1.58
N GLY A 23 -12.10 -3.46 -0.64
CA GLY A 23 -11.61 -3.84 0.69
C GLY A 23 -12.71 -3.92 1.74
N THR A 24 -12.34 -4.24 2.98
CA THR A 24 -13.25 -4.29 4.14
C THR A 24 -12.89 -3.30 5.23
N HIS A 25 -11.63 -2.88 5.28
CA HIS A 25 -11.12 -1.92 6.25
C HIS A 25 -10.43 -0.77 5.53
N CYS A 26 -10.67 0.46 6.00
CA CYS A 26 -9.99 1.65 5.56
C CYS A 26 -9.47 2.43 6.76
N ILE A 27 -8.28 3.02 6.61
CA ILE A 27 -7.66 3.92 7.58
C ILE A 27 -7.27 5.18 6.82
N LEU A 28 -7.81 6.33 7.23
CA LEU A 28 -7.44 7.61 6.67
C LEU A 28 -6.12 8.11 7.24
N THR A 29 -5.35 8.79 6.41
CA THR A 29 -4.04 9.37 6.75
C THR A 29 -3.93 10.80 6.23
N PRO A 30 -3.02 11.63 6.79
CA PRO A 30 -2.88 13.03 6.38
C PRO A 30 -2.45 13.25 4.92
N SER A 31 -1.89 12.22 4.26
CA SER A 31 -1.49 12.27 2.85
C SER A 31 -1.27 10.86 2.30
N GLY A 32 -1.13 10.74 0.97
CA GLY A 32 -0.72 9.47 0.34
C GLY A 32 0.65 9.00 0.80
N LEU A 33 1.62 9.91 0.95
CA LEU A 33 2.94 9.56 1.51
C LEU A 33 2.85 9.12 2.98
N ALA A 34 1.98 9.74 3.76
CA ALA A 34 1.71 9.31 5.12
C ALA A 34 1.09 7.90 5.16
N ALA A 35 0.29 7.52 4.16
CA ALA A 35 -0.23 6.16 4.03
C ALA A 35 0.91 5.15 3.79
N ILE A 36 1.84 5.45 2.88
CA ILE A 36 3.03 4.63 2.64
C ILE A 36 3.85 4.48 3.93
N ALA A 37 4.22 5.60 4.56
CA ALA A 37 5.00 5.60 5.79
C ALA A 37 4.31 4.82 6.92
N GLN A 38 2.99 4.95 7.03
CA GLN A 38 2.19 4.25 8.05
C GLN A 38 2.21 2.73 7.84
N VAL A 39 2.11 2.26 6.58
CA VAL A 39 2.23 0.83 6.26
C VAL A 39 3.62 0.31 6.61
N ASP A 40 4.67 1.01 6.17
CA ASP A 40 6.05 0.62 6.45
C ASP A 40 6.32 0.54 7.96
N LEU A 41 6.00 1.59 8.71
CA LEU A 41 6.26 1.68 10.15
C LEU A 41 5.39 0.71 10.97
N ALA A 42 4.23 0.31 10.47
CA ALA A 42 3.36 -0.66 11.14
C ALA A 42 3.84 -2.11 10.95
N LEU A 43 4.44 -2.42 9.79
CA LEU A 43 4.72 -3.79 9.38
C LEU A 43 6.21 -4.17 9.40
N LEU A 44 7.10 -3.17 9.35
CA LEU A 44 8.55 -3.39 9.30
C LEU A 44 9.19 -3.04 10.64
N LYS A 45 10.27 -3.73 10.94
CA LYS A 45 11.11 -3.50 12.13
C LYS A 45 12.59 -3.54 11.76
N THR A 46 13.46 -3.12 12.65
CA THR A 46 14.91 -3.21 12.49
C THR A 46 15.34 -4.59 12.03
N GLY A 47 16.10 -4.65 10.95
CA GLY A 47 16.58 -5.88 10.31
C GLY A 47 15.70 -6.41 9.18
N ASP A 48 14.49 -5.90 9.00
CA ASP A 48 13.63 -6.22 7.87
C ASP A 48 14.06 -5.48 6.60
N GLU A 49 13.54 -5.95 5.46
CA GLU A 49 13.77 -5.38 4.15
C GLU A 49 12.46 -5.14 3.42
N VAL A 50 12.37 -4.01 2.71
CA VAL A 50 11.28 -3.67 1.79
C VAL A 50 11.80 -3.57 0.37
N LEU A 51 11.05 -4.07 -0.61
CA LEU A 51 11.34 -3.92 -2.04
C LEU A 51 10.43 -2.86 -2.65
N ILE A 52 11.00 -2.00 -3.49
CA ILE A 52 10.31 -0.85 -4.08
C ILE A 52 10.58 -0.86 -5.59
N PRO A 53 9.55 -0.70 -6.47
CA PRO A 53 9.80 -0.67 -7.90
C PRO A 53 10.58 0.57 -8.32
N ASP A 54 11.41 0.44 -9.35
CA ASP A 54 12.28 1.52 -9.85
C ASP A 54 11.51 2.76 -10.30
N ASN A 55 10.30 2.56 -10.81
CA ASN A 55 9.39 3.61 -11.27
C ASN A 55 8.34 4.03 -10.22
N ALA A 56 8.55 3.68 -8.94
CA ALA A 56 7.65 4.09 -7.87
C ALA A 56 7.65 5.62 -7.67
N TYR A 57 6.58 6.10 -7.06
CA TYR A 57 6.48 7.47 -6.57
C TYR A 57 7.74 7.85 -5.78
N ALA A 58 8.49 8.84 -6.28
CA ALA A 58 9.83 9.17 -5.78
C ALA A 58 9.92 9.39 -4.25
N PRO A 59 8.93 10.02 -3.57
CA PRO A 59 8.95 10.14 -2.12
C PRO A 59 8.92 8.82 -1.35
N ASN A 60 8.36 7.72 -1.91
CA ASN A 60 8.47 6.40 -1.31
C ASN A 60 9.93 5.94 -1.24
N GLN A 61 10.68 6.13 -2.33
CA GLN A 61 12.12 5.82 -2.35
C GLN A 61 12.91 6.72 -1.39
N SER A 62 12.56 8.01 -1.32
CA SER A 62 13.21 8.95 -0.39
C SER A 62 12.97 8.56 1.07
N LEU A 63 11.76 8.11 1.41
CA LEU A 63 11.42 7.60 2.75
C LEU A 63 12.29 6.38 3.12
N ALA A 64 12.50 5.47 2.17
CA ALA A 64 13.30 4.27 2.38
C ALA A 64 14.79 4.61 2.59
N LEU A 65 15.32 5.56 1.80
CA LEU A 65 16.71 6.04 1.91
C LEU A 65 16.97 6.86 3.18
N GLY A 66 15.94 7.50 3.73
CA GLY A 66 16.02 8.34 4.92
C GLY A 66 15.54 7.62 6.18
N GLU A 67 14.28 7.81 6.49
CA GLU A 67 13.69 7.42 7.76
C GLU A 67 13.74 5.91 8.02
N LEU A 68 13.43 5.07 7.02
CA LEU A 68 13.45 3.62 7.21
C LEU A 68 14.87 3.13 7.48
N GLN A 69 15.86 3.66 6.77
CA GLN A 69 17.27 3.32 7.00
C GLN A 69 17.71 3.73 8.42
N ASN A 70 17.27 4.89 8.92
CA ASN A 70 17.55 5.33 10.29
C ASN A 70 16.96 4.38 11.35
N PHE A 71 15.86 3.69 11.03
CA PHE A 71 15.26 2.66 11.89
C PHE A 71 15.86 1.26 11.68
N GLY A 72 16.90 1.14 10.85
CA GLY A 72 17.58 -0.13 10.56
C GLY A 72 16.76 -1.05 9.63
N ILE A 73 15.85 -0.49 8.84
CA ILE A 73 15.10 -1.18 7.79
C ILE A 73 15.84 -0.96 6.49
N THR A 74 16.18 -2.02 5.79
CA THR A 74 16.86 -1.96 4.49
C THR A 74 15.86 -1.95 3.34
N HIS A 75 16.30 -1.51 2.17
CA HIS A 75 15.49 -1.58 0.97
C HIS A 75 16.32 -1.98 -0.24
N GLN A 76 15.67 -2.54 -1.24
CA GLN A 76 16.20 -2.73 -2.59
C GLN A 76 15.19 -2.21 -3.60
N ARG A 77 15.70 -1.78 -4.74
CA ARG A 77 14.86 -1.44 -5.90
C ARG A 77 14.81 -2.63 -6.84
N TYR A 78 13.72 -2.80 -7.57
CA TYR A 78 13.55 -3.84 -8.56
C TYR A 78 12.92 -3.28 -9.84
N ASP A 79 13.16 -3.92 -10.97
CA ASP A 79 12.52 -3.61 -12.25
C ASP A 79 11.06 -4.11 -12.23
N PRO A 80 10.05 -3.21 -12.24
CA PRO A 80 8.65 -3.59 -12.17
C PRO A 80 8.17 -4.38 -13.38
N LEU A 81 8.86 -4.30 -14.52
CA LEU A 81 8.51 -5.02 -15.75
C LEU A 81 9.16 -6.41 -15.84
N ASN A 82 10.00 -6.76 -14.87
CA ASN A 82 10.75 -8.01 -14.84
C ASN A 82 10.49 -8.78 -13.54
N VAL A 83 9.58 -9.75 -13.59
CA VAL A 83 9.22 -10.56 -12.41
C VAL A 83 10.40 -11.42 -11.91
N ASP A 84 11.30 -11.82 -12.80
CA ASP A 84 12.50 -12.58 -12.42
C ASP A 84 13.48 -11.70 -11.63
N ASP A 85 13.60 -10.41 -11.95
CA ASP A 85 14.39 -9.48 -11.15
C ASP A 85 13.80 -9.33 -9.73
N LEU A 86 12.49 -9.20 -9.61
CA LEU A 86 11.81 -9.20 -8.31
C LEU A 86 12.09 -10.50 -7.54
N ALA A 87 11.98 -11.66 -8.19
CA ALA A 87 12.22 -12.95 -7.57
C ALA A 87 13.66 -13.09 -7.02
N GLN A 88 14.64 -12.59 -7.75
CA GLN A 88 16.05 -12.61 -7.34
C GLN A 88 16.35 -11.69 -6.15
N ARG A 89 15.55 -10.66 -5.93
CA ARG A 89 15.74 -9.69 -4.85
C ARG A 89 15.04 -10.08 -3.55
N ILE A 90 14.07 -10.99 -3.59
CA ILE A 90 13.43 -11.48 -2.37
C ILE A 90 14.42 -12.29 -1.54
N THR A 91 14.62 -11.88 -0.30
CA THR A 91 15.52 -12.53 0.68
C THR A 91 14.75 -13.02 1.90
N SER A 92 15.42 -13.70 2.81
CA SER A 92 14.83 -14.08 4.11
C SER A 92 14.48 -12.86 5.00
N LYS A 93 14.97 -11.66 4.67
CA LYS A 93 14.67 -10.41 5.37
C LYS A 93 13.49 -9.65 4.75
N THR A 94 13.13 -9.94 3.51
CA THR A 94 12.05 -9.25 2.81
C THR A 94 10.72 -9.53 3.50
N ARG A 95 10.01 -8.47 3.89
CA ARG A 95 8.70 -8.54 4.55
C ARG A 95 7.59 -7.87 3.76
N LEU A 96 7.96 -6.91 2.93
CA LEU A 96 7.01 -6.10 2.16
C LEU A 96 7.57 -5.83 0.78
N VAL A 97 6.71 -5.94 -0.22
CA VAL A 97 6.96 -5.52 -1.60
C VAL A 97 5.95 -4.44 -1.95
N TRP A 98 6.42 -3.25 -2.28
CA TRP A 98 5.59 -2.22 -2.89
C TRP A 98 5.39 -2.54 -4.37
N LEU A 99 4.17 -2.35 -4.84
CA LEU A 99 3.75 -2.43 -6.23
C LEU A 99 3.16 -1.08 -6.63
N GLU A 100 3.26 -0.71 -7.90
CA GLU A 100 2.62 0.49 -8.44
C GLU A 100 2.18 0.26 -9.89
N ALA A 101 0.90 0.49 -10.19
CA ALA A 101 0.32 0.33 -11.52
C ALA A 101 -0.74 1.42 -11.78
N ALA A 102 -0.50 2.31 -12.80
CA ALA A 102 0.77 2.40 -13.52
C ALA A 102 1.90 2.99 -12.69
N GLY A 103 3.14 2.77 -13.12
CA GLY A 103 4.34 3.39 -12.52
C GLY A 103 4.27 4.91 -12.56
N SER A 104 4.77 5.56 -11.51
CA SER A 104 4.76 7.01 -11.38
C SER A 104 5.58 7.66 -12.49
N VAL A 105 5.01 8.65 -13.17
CA VAL A 105 5.61 9.39 -14.31
C VAL A 105 5.80 8.53 -15.58
N THR A 106 6.32 7.32 -15.46
CA THR A 106 6.60 6.45 -16.62
C THR A 106 5.36 5.85 -17.25
N MET A 107 4.29 5.69 -16.45
CA MET A 107 3.02 5.09 -16.85
C MET A 107 3.14 3.64 -17.38
N GLU A 108 4.18 2.94 -16.96
CA GLU A 108 4.39 1.52 -17.27
C GLU A 108 3.47 0.64 -16.42
N PHE A 109 2.93 -0.42 -17.04
CA PHE A 109 2.05 -1.37 -16.38
C PHE A 109 2.79 -2.68 -16.10
N PRO A 110 3.03 -3.03 -14.84
CA PRO A 110 3.62 -4.32 -14.48
C PRO A 110 2.60 -5.45 -14.62
N ASP A 111 3.09 -6.69 -14.70
CA ASP A 111 2.27 -7.88 -14.52
C ASP A 111 1.95 -8.06 -13.03
N LEU A 112 0.89 -7.40 -12.56
CA LEU A 112 0.47 -7.47 -11.16
C LEU A 112 0.13 -8.90 -10.71
N VAL A 113 -0.47 -9.70 -11.60
CA VAL A 113 -0.85 -11.08 -11.28
C VAL A 113 0.41 -11.90 -10.97
N ALA A 114 1.42 -11.81 -11.83
CA ALA A 114 2.68 -12.51 -11.64
C ALA A 114 3.41 -12.03 -10.38
N GLN A 115 3.48 -10.71 -10.14
CA GLN A 115 4.12 -10.13 -8.96
C GLN A 115 3.43 -10.55 -7.66
N VAL A 116 2.09 -10.48 -7.60
CA VAL A 116 1.32 -10.92 -6.42
C VAL A 116 1.47 -12.41 -6.19
N THR A 117 1.43 -13.23 -7.25
CA THR A 117 1.66 -14.68 -7.16
C THR A 117 3.03 -14.98 -6.57
N LEU A 118 4.06 -14.28 -7.03
CA LEU A 118 5.42 -14.41 -6.52
C LEU A 118 5.50 -14.05 -5.03
N CYS A 119 4.97 -12.91 -4.63
CA CYS A 119 4.95 -12.49 -3.22
C CYS A 119 4.27 -13.54 -2.32
N LYS A 120 3.10 -14.03 -2.74
CA LYS A 120 2.35 -15.06 -2.00
C LYS A 120 3.14 -16.37 -1.87
N SER A 121 3.81 -16.81 -2.94
CA SER A 121 4.62 -18.03 -2.92
C SER A 121 5.81 -17.97 -1.95
N HIS A 122 6.29 -16.75 -1.65
CA HIS A 122 7.37 -16.51 -0.69
C HIS A 122 6.86 -16.10 0.71
N GLY A 123 5.55 -16.00 0.92
CA GLY A 123 4.98 -15.54 2.19
C GLY A 123 5.33 -14.09 2.52
N VAL A 124 5.56 -13.26 1.51
CA VAL A 124 5.88 -11.84 1.62
C VAL A 124 4.63 -11.02 1.35
N LEU A 125 4.35 -10.02 2.18
CA LEU A 125 3.23 -9.10 1.98
C LEU A 125 3.47 -8.21 0.76
N CYS A 126 2.41 -7.91 0.02
CA CYS A 126 2.47 -6.93 -1.06
C CYS A 126 1.45 -5.80 -0.84
N ALA A 127 1.91 -4.58 -1.03
CA ALA A 127 1.11 -3.37 -0.96
C ALA A 127 1.16 -2.64 -2.30
N LEU A 128 0.00 -2.24 -2.81
CA LEU A 128 -0.13 -1.52 -4.07
C LEU A 128 -0.41 -0.04 -3.79
N ASP A 129 0.40 0.85 -4.36
CA ASP A 129 -0.04 2.22 -4.57
C ASP A 129 -1.07 2.24 -5.69
N ASN A 130 -2.36 2.34 -5.29
CA ASN A 130 -3.51 2.28 -6.19
C ASN A 130 -4.03 3.67 -6.57
N THR A 131 -3.20 4.70 -6.43
CA THR A 131 -3.58 6.08 -6.73
C THR A 131 -4.07 6.23 -8.18
N TRP A 132 -3.44 5.55 -9.14
CA TRP A 132 -3.85 5.58 -10.54
C TRP A 132 -5.08 4.70 -10.83
N GLY A 133 -5.18 3.55 -10.19
CA GLY A 133 -6.33 2.64 -10.35
C GLY A 133 -7.58 3.17 -9.68
N ALA A 134 -7.43 3.86 -8.56
CA ALA A 134 -8.46 4.55 -7.77
C ALA A 134 -9.65 3.65 -7.36
N GLY A 135 -9.50 2.33 -7.40
CA GLY A 135 -10.60 1.39 -7.22
C GLY A 135 -11.57 1.29 -8.40
N LEU A 136 -11.30 2.01 -9.51
CA LEU A 136 -12.16 2.08 -10.68
C LEU A 136 -11.64 1.26 -11.86
N ALA A 137 -10.30 1.21 -12.04
CA ALA A 137 -9.71 0.55 -13.19
C ALA A 137 -9.74 -0.97 -13.06
N PHE A 138 -9.55 -1.49 -11.85
CA PHE A 138 -9.57 -2.92 -11.52
C PHE A 138 -9.75 -3.11 -10.01
N ASN A 139 -10.13 -4.32 -9.60
CA ASN A 139 -10.15 -4.68 -8.18
C ASN A 139 -8.78 -5.23 -7.76
N ALA A 140 -8.02 -4.44 -7.01
CA ALA A 140 -6.66 -4.82 -6.58
C ALA A 140 -6.65 -6.03 -5.62
N PHE A 141 -7.76 -6.30 -4.93
CA PHE A 141 -7.93 -7.45 -4.03
C PHE A 141 -8.46 -8.70 -4.73
N ASP A 142 -8.81 -8.61 -6.02
CA ASP A 142 -9.24 -9.73 -6.85
C ASP A 142 -8.88 -9.43 -8.32
N LEU A 143 -7.63 -9.70 -8.67
CA LEU A 143 -7.07 -9.45 -10.01
C LEU A 143 -7.54 -10.46 -11.05
N MET A 144 -8.10 -11.60 -10.61
CA MET A 144 -8.54 -12.70 -11.47
C MET A 144 -9.96 -13.14 -11.07
N PRO A 145 -10.97 -12.27 -11.20
CA PRO A 145 -12.31 -12.57 -10.74
C PRO A 145 -12.88 -13.82 -11.41
N GLY A 146 -13.43 -14.72 -10.61
CA GLY A 146 -14.01 -15.99 -11.07
C GLY A 146 -12.99 -17.08 -11.41
N GLN A 147 -11.72 -16.86 -11.17
CA GLN A 147 -10.67 -17.85 -11.33
C GLN A 147 -10.15 -18.31 -9.95
N GLY A 148 -10.40 -19.58 -9.63
CA GLY A 148 -10.00 -20.15 -8.34
C GLY A 148 -11.05 -20.03 -7.23
N ALA A 149 -10.78 -20.68 -6.08
CA ALA A 149 -11.68 -20.70 -4.93
C ALA A 149 -11.53 -19.46 -4.04
N GLU A 150 -10.33 -18.84 -4.03
CA GLU A 150 -10.02 -17.67 -3.22
C GLU A 150 -9.61 -16.50 -4.12
N PRO A 151 -10.00 -15.27 -3.77
CA PRO A 151 -9.58 -14.07 -4.48
C PRO A 151 -8.07 -13.94 -4.55
N MET A 152 -7.53 -13.60 -5.73
CA MET A 152 -6.11 -13.38 -5.96
C MET A 152 -5.83 -11.89 -6.10
N GLY A 153 -5.23 -11.29 -5.10
CA GLY A 153 -4.95 -9.85 -5.08
C GLY A 153 -3.91 -9.47 -4.03
N VAL A 154 -3.68 -8.18 -3.90
CA VAL A 154 -2.73 -7.60 -2.95
C VAL A 154 -3.26 -7.69 -1.50
N ASP A 155 -2.36 -7.54 -0.54
CA ASP A 155 -2.73 -7.54 0.89
C ASP A 155 -3.23 -6.16 1.34
N ILE A 156 -2.67 -5.10 0.75
CA ILE A 156 -2.93 -3.71 1.12
C ILE A 156 -2.97 -2.85 -0.15
N THR A 157 -3.86 -1.88 -0.19
CA THR A 157 -3.74 -0.73 -1.10
C THR A 157 -3.53 0.55 -0.32
N ILE A 158 -2.78 1.50 -0.91
CA ILE A 158 -2.78 2.89 -0.49
C ILE A 158 -3.28 3.77 -1.64
N HIS A 159 -3.84 4.92 -1.30
CA HIS A 159 -4.38 5.85 -2.26
C HIS A 159 -4.12 7.29 -1.81
N ALA A 160 -3.51 8.09 -2.66
CA ALA A 160 -3.42 9.53 -2.46
C ALA A 160 -4.77 10.17 -2.84
N LEU A 161 -5.65 10.36 -1.85
CA LEU A 161 -6.99 10.94 -2.04
C LEU A 161 -6.94 12.39 -2.55
N THR A 162 -5.77 13.03 -2.47
CA THR A 162 -5.44 14.30 -3.10
C THR A 162 -5.68 14.30 -4.61
N LYS A 163 -5.63 13.13 -5.26
CA LYS A 163 -5.80 12.98 -6.72
C LYS A 163 -7.29 12.90 -7.10
N TYR A 164 -7.73 11.76 -7.61
CA TYR A 164 -9.09 11.61 -8.15
C TYR A 164 -10.22 11.84 -7.14
N PRO A 165 -10.15 11.35 -5.89
CA PRO A 165 -11.23 11.53 -4.95
C PRO A 165 -11.48 12.98 -4.56
N SER A 166 -10.46 13.84 -4.51
CA SER A 166 -10.63 15.27 -4.21
C SER A 166 -11.28 16.05 -5.35
N GLY A 167 -11.12 15.57 -6.59
CA GLY A 167 -11.64 16.22 -7.77
C GLY A 167 -10.91 17.52 -8.17
N GLY A 168 -10.00 18.05 -7.34
CA GLY A 168 -9.36 19.34 -7.59
C GLY A 168 -7.91 19.46 -7.11
N GLY A 169 -7.43 18.57 -6.26
CA GLY A 169 -6.05 18.63 -5.71
C GLY A 169 -5.86 19.64 -4.58
N ASP A 170 -6.92 20.18 -4.03
CA ASP A 170 -6.96 21.12 -2.90
C ASP A 170 -7.15 20.43 -1.54
N VAL A 171 -7.36 19.12 -1.53
CA VAL A 171 -7.44 18.28 -0.34
C VAL A 171 -6.14 17.49 -0.20
N LEU A 172 -5.59 17.46 1.00
CA LEU A 172 -4.44 16.60 1.33
C LEU A 172 -4.92 15.49 2.25
N MET A 173 -5.00 14.27 1.72
CA MET A 173 -5.42 13.08 2.46
C MET A 173 -4.95 11.81 1.76
N GLY A 174 -4.82 10.73 2.52
CA GLY A 174 -4.54 9.39 2.00
C GLY A 174 -5.43 8.36 2.65
N SER A 175 -5.45 7.16 2.08
CA SER A 175 -6.13 5.99 2.66
C SER A 175 -5.26 4.75 2.57
N ILE A 176 -5.46 3.85 3.51
CA ILE A 176 -4.90 2.50 3.55
C ILE A 176 -6.07 1.55 3.61
N ILE A 177 -6.14 0.59 2.70
CA ILE A 177 -7.24 -0.36 2.62
C ILE A 177 -6.71 -1.79 2.63
N THR A 178 -7.42 -2.68 3.31
CA THR A 178 -7.12 -4.11 3.36
C THR A 178 -8.39 -4.93 3.59
N ARG A 179 -8.35 -6.22 3.23
CA ARG A 179 -9.37 -7.21 3.60
C ARG A 179 -9.00 -8.01 4.85
N ASN A 180 -7.78 -7.87 5.34
CA ASN A 180 -7.24 -8.68 6.43
C ASN A 180 -7.41 -7.97 7.78
N ASP A 181 -8.20 -8.56 8.68
CA ASP A 181 -8.50 -8.02 10.00
C ASP A 181 -7.23 -7.81 10.86
N ALA A 182 -6.26 -8.72 10.77
CA ALA A 182 -5.03 -8.64 11.56
C ALA A 182 -4.14 -7.49 11.06
N LEU A 183 -4.00 -7.32 9.74
CA LEU A 183 -3.28 -6.19 9.14
C LEU A 183 -3.97 -4.87 9.50
N ALA A 184 -5.30 -4.79 9.34
CA ALA A 184 -6.08 -3.60 9.71
C ALA A 184 -5.86 -3.21 11.16
N ARG A 185 -5.91 -4.17 12.08
CA ARG A 185 -5.66 -3.94 13.51
C ARG A 185 -4.24 -3.44 13.77
N THR A 186 -3.23 -4.08 13.17
CA THR A 186 -1.82 -3.71 13.34
C THR A 186 -1.56 -2.30 12.85
N ILE A 187 -2.05 -1.95 11.65
CA ILE A 187 -1.90 -0.62 11.07
C ILE A 187 -2.66 0.42 11.90
N LYS A 188 -3.90 0.14 12.32
CA LYS A 188 -4.69 1.08 13.13
C LYS A 188 -4.05 1.36 14.50
N LEU A 189 -3.49 0.35 15.16
CA LEU A 189 -2.76 0.54 16.42
C LEU A 189 -1.51 1.42 16.24
N SER A 190 -0.75 1.19 15.18
CA SER A 190 0.40 2.04 14.85
C SER A 190 -0.04 3.48 14.54
N HIS A 191 -1.08 3.64 13.71
CA HIS A 191 -1.68 4.93 13.38
C HIS A 191 -2.09 5.73 14.62
N MET A 192 -2.72 5.08 15.59
CA MET A 192 -3.10 5.72 16.85
C MET A 192 -1.90 6.13 17.71
N ARG A 193 -0.85 5.29 17.76
CA ARG A 193 0.37 5.56 18.53
C ARG A 193 1.22 6.68 17.93
N LEU A 194 1.23 6.80 16.61
CA LEU A 194 1.93 7.86 15.89
C LEU A 194 1.13 9.17 15.83
N GLY A 195 -0.16 9.14 16.19
CA GLY A 195 -1.02 10.32 16.15
C GLY A 195 -1.31 10.83 14.74
N THR A 196 -1.37 9.94 13.74
CA THR A 196 -1.57 10.28 12.33
C THR A 196 -3.05 10.34 11.91
N GLY A 197 -3.97 10.56 12.85
CA GLY A 197 -5.38 10.77 12.58
C GLY A 197 -5.67 12.05 11.77
N VAL A 198 -6.81 12.07 11.06
CA VAL A 198 -7.31 13.17 10.23
C VAL A 198 -8.68 13.64 10.71
#